data_1032b7bc797dc70d26d372d1a10cf018
#
_entry.id   1032b7bc797dc70d26d372d1a10cf018
#
_cell.length_a   1.000
_cell.length_b   1.000
_cell.length_c   1.000
_cell.angle_alpha   90.00
_cell.angle_beta   90.00
_cell.angle_gamma   90.00
#
_symmetry.space_group_name_H-M   'P 1'
#
loop_
_entity.id
_entity.type
_entity.pdbx_description
1 polymer ?
#
loop_
_entity_poly.entity_id
_entity_poly.type
_entity_poly.pdbx_seq_one_letter_code
_entity_poly.pdbx_strand_id
1 'polypeptide(L)'
;MNHYELDQVYRKLSECKGLLLPNSEIAKISYPGIDFPHLYQQFEQYKKQRSLMSYEDLMAEAYQCLLKDSQLRTQLMNHYRYIHVDDAQNLSFAAYMILKLISNEDTMIVLFVDLDQFAGNHAPYAMSFDGFASSYPDAQHIELSENYRCDVNIDEMIQKFMHSEHDFHLQDDSVVRFITAKDLEASYRNALVLAKNDPNTVFLAREHFTLLPLADLLDQEGLSFTVSDFHGFYRDNTIHDLVNLFRLMIDPSDFKAFCAVQKKIGFCLSERNLNEVGQCLHQDESLDVYSAIVNSNIRSSVKNRVIMHIEEIRIAQRLDSIKLLLFVLTKLHYEDYIKEKGVTIKNPNILVFATMAQRYPEPLQLLKRLAELESLGDDQVHATQLYSFSQVKGKEFEKVCFLDCLDAFYQVFPDQQLEQKLLYSVLSKVSKNMVFLVAKTAFMQRMQPHAFINDLYHLMKTTDAKDKATVKEAKRKQPTKANLRPGKRIIHQSLGSGRVRRVNLEDDEIEIVFGDGVAKRLKLSACLESGLIAFH
;
A
#
# COMPACT_ATOMS: atom_id res chain seq x y z
N MET A 1 -18.11 3.33 -18.16
CA MET A 1 -16.91 3.81 -17.47
C MET A 1 -16.79 3.06 -16.16
N ASN A 2 -15.69 2.38 -15.90
CA ASN A 2 -15.45 1.71 -14.62
C ASN A 2 -14.99 2.74 -13.57
N HIS A 3 -14.89 2.35 -12.30
CA HIS A 3 -14.53 3.27 -11.21
C HIS A 3 -13.13 3.88 -11.41
N TYR A 4 -12.20 3.08 -11.92
CA TYR A 4 -10.83 3.53 -12.22
C TYR A 4 -10.80 4.60 -13.34
N GLU A 5 -11.54 4.38 -14.44
CA GLU A 5 -11.67 5.38 -15.50
C GLU A 5 -12.29 6.68 -14.99
N LEU A 6 -13.26 6.58 -14.09
CA LEU A 6 -13.91 7.73 -13.46
C LEU A 6 -12.93 8.52 -12.61
N ASP A 7 -12.11 7.85 -11.82
CA ASP A 7 -11.04 8.48 -11.01
C ASP A 7 -10.00 9.18 -11.88
N GLN A 8 -9.60 8.55 -12.99
CA GLN A 8 -8.65 9.18 -13.93
C GLN A 8 -9.23 10.44 -14.57
N VAL A 9 -10.51 10.40 -14.95
CA VAL A 9 -11.20 11.59 -15.48
C VAL A 9 -11.30 12.67 -14.41
N TYR A 10 -11.68 12.31 -13.18
CA TYR A 10 -11.76 13.27 -12.08
C TYR A 10 -10.39 13.90 -11.76
N ARG A 11 -9.32 13.11 -11.74
CA ARG A 11 -7.95 13.62 -11.59
C ARG A 11 -7.61 14.63 -12.66
N LYS A 12 -7.99 14.38 -13.92
CA LYS A 12 -7.74 15.32 -15.02
C LYS A 12 -8.57 16.60 -14.88
N LEU A 13 -9.81 16.52 -14.40
CA LEU A 13 -10.63 17.69 -14.08
C LEU A 13 -9.98 18.53 -12.96
N SER A 14 -9.52 17.87 -11.89
CA SER A 14 -8.84 18.52 -10.77
C SER A 14 -7.51 19.17 -11.18
N GLU A 15 -6.73 18.49 -12.04
CA GLU A 15 -5.50 19.02 -12.62
C GLU A 15 -5.75 20.34 -13.37
N CYS A 16 -6.77 20.39 -14.21
CA CYS A 16 -7.11 21.61 -14.95
C CYS A 16 -7.36 22.81 -14.03
N LYS A 17 -8.04 22.58 -12.90
CA LYS A 17 -8.31 23.61 -11.89
C LYS A 17 -7.06 23.98 -11.09
N GLY A 18 -6.33 22.96 -10.61
CA GLY A 18 -5.11 23.16 -9.83
C GLY A 18 -4.01 23.91 -10.60
N LEU A 19 -3.96 23.74 -11.93
CA LEU A 19 -3.06 24.45 -12.84
C LEU A 19 -3.63 25.79 -13.34
N LEU A 20 -4.85 26.16 -12.95
CA LEU A 20 -5.54 27.38 -13.44
C LEU A 20 -5.61 27.45 -14.97
N LEU A 21 -5.80 26.31 -15.65
CA LEU A 21 -5.81 26.27 -17.11
C LEU A 21 -6.94 27.13 -17.69
N PRO A 22 -6.66 28.03 -18.66
CA PRO A 22 -7.69 28.76 -19.34
C PRO A 22 -8.52 27.85 -20.25
N ASN A 23 -9.77 28.21 -20.52
CA ASN A 23 -10.68 27.42 -21.35
C ASN A 23 -10.10 27.13 -22.75
N SER A 24 -9.23 27.98 -23.29
CA SER A 24 -8.54 27.78 -24.56
C SER A 24 -7.55 26.59 -24.51
N GLU A 25 -6.93 26.33 -23.38
CA GLU A 25 -6.03 25.18 -23.19
C GLU A 25 -6.84 23.91 -22.89
N ILE A 26 -7.90 24.02 -22.06
CA ILE A 26 -8.81 22.91 -21.78
C ILE A 26 -9.45 22.36 -23.07
N ALA A 27 -9.80 23.28 -24.02
CA ALA A 27 -10.36 22.89 -25.33
C ALA A 27 -9.40 22.05 -26.19
N LYS A 28 -8.09 22.05 -25.91
CA LYS A 28 -7.08 21.25 -26.62
C LYS A 28 -6.82 19.88 -26.01
N ILE A 29 -7.37 19.61 -24.81
CA ILE A 29 -7.11 18.35 -24.11
C ILE A 29 -7.82 17.21 -24.84
N SER A 30 -7.04 16.25 -25.31
CA SER A 30 -7.54 14.99 -25.84
C SER A 30 -7.54 13.92 -24.75
N TYR A 31 -8.63 13.16 -24.63
CA TYR A 31 -8.76 12.06 -23.69
C TYR A 31 -9.35 10.83 -24.40
N PRO A 32 -8.78 9.63 -24.25
CA PRO A 32 -9.25 8.46 -24.97
C PRO A 32 -10.74 8.13 -24.70
N GLY A 33 -11.54 8.06 -25.76
CA GLY A 33 -12.95 7.68 -25.68
C GLY A 33 -13.90 8.71 -25.06
N ILE A 34 -13.42 9.93 -24.70
CA ILE A 34 -14.23 10.97 -24.06
C ILE A 34 -13.95 12.31 -24.72
N ASP A 35 -15.02 13.03 -25.05
CA ASP A 35 -14.92 14.48 -25.35
C ASP A 35 -14.70 15.24 -24.03
N PHE A 36 -13.44 15.31 -23.61
CA PHE A 36 -13.06 15.89 -22.32
C PHE A 36 -13.45 17.38 -22.20
N PRO A 37 -13.24 18.26 -23.19
CA PRO A 37 -13.67 19.66 -23.12
C PRO A 37 -15.17 19.81 -22.87
N HIS A 38 -15.99 19.01 -23.56
CA HIS A 38 -17.44 19.01 -23.37
C HIS A 38 -17.82 18.51 -21.97
N LEU A 39 -17.23 17.41 -21.51
CA LEU A 39 -17.42 16.89 -20.17
C LEU A 39 -17.05 17.90 -19.09
N TYR A 40 -15.91 18.59 -19.24
CA TYR A 40 -15.47 19.64 -18.32
C TYR A 40 -16.52 20.76 -18.23
N GLN A 41 -17.01 21.26 -19.36
CA GLN A 41 -18.04 22.29 -19.38
C GLN A 41 -19.34 21.85 -18.71
N GLN A 42 -19.80 20.62 -18.98
CA GLN A 42 -20.98 20.06 -18.33
C GLN A 42 -20.80 19.92 -16.81
N PHE A 43 -19.63 19.46 -16.36
CA PHE A 43 -19.32 19.32 -14.95
C PHE A 43 -19.31 20.67 -14.22
N GLU A 44 -18.69 21.72 -14.82
CA GLU A 44 -18.71 23.07 -14.29
C GLU A 44 -20.12 23.65 -14.24
N GLN A 45 -20.92 23.43 -15.29
CA GLN A 45 -22.31 23.87 -15.31
C GLN A 45 -23.16 23.16 -14.25
N TYR A 46 -22.96 21.85 -14.06
CA TYR A 46 -23.64 21.07 -13.03
C TYR A 46 -23.34 21.58 -11.63
N LYS A 47 -22.05 21.84 -11.31
CA LYS A 47 -21.65 22.42 -10.03
C LYS A 47 -22.29 23.78 -9.80
N LYS A 48 -22.23 24.65 -10.82
CA LYS A 48 -22.82 26.00 -10.74
C LYS A 48 -24.33 25.97 -10.51
N GLN A 49 -25.06 25.11 -11.22
CA GLN A 49 -26.55 24.99 -11.06
C GLN A 49 -26.94 24.51 -9.67
N ARG A 50 -26.09 23.74 -8.99
CA ARG A 50 -26.34 23.17 -7.68
C ARG A 50 -25.62 23.87 -6.53
N SER A 51 -24.93 24.96 -6.81
CA SER A 51 -24.10 25.69 -5.84
C SER A 51 -23.07 24.77 -5.15
N LEU A 52 -22.46 23.86 -5.92
CA LEU A 52 -21.42 22.95 -5.45
C LEU A 52 -20.04 23.46 -5.84
N MET A 53 -19.06 23.18 -4.99
CA MET A 53 -17.63 23.47 -5.23
C MET A 53 -16.80 22.21 -4.88
N SER A 54 -15.77 21.94 -5.67
CA SER A 54 -14.72 20.99 -5.30
C SER A 54 -13.61 21.69 -4.48
N TYR A 55 -12.70 20.95 -3.91
CA TYR A 55 -11.55 21.53 -3.19
C TYR A 55 -10.67 22.38 -4.12
N GLU A 56 -10.50 21.96 -5.37
CA GLU A 56 -9.72 22.68 -6.37
C GLU A 56 -10.42 23.98 -6.79
N ASP A 57 -11.75 24.00 -6.80
CA ASP A 57 -12.51 25.24 -7.05
C ASP A 57 -12.23 26.27 -5.98
N LEU A 58 -12.11 25.88 -4.70
CA LEU A 58 -11.81 26.84 -3.62
C LEU A 58 -10.51 27.60 -3.89
N MET A 59 -9.45 26.90 -4.30
CA MET A 59 -8.17 27.54 -4.64
C MET A 59 -8.28 28.41 -5.89
N ALA A 60 -8.94 27.92 -6.95
CA ALA A 60 -9.09 28.67 -8.18
C ALA A 60 -9.93 29.94 -7.99
N GLU A 61 -11.04 29.85 -7.25
CA GLU A 61 -11.90 31.01 -6.95
C GLU A 61 -11.22 31.99 -5.99
N ALA A 62 -10.47 31.52 -4.99
CA ALA A 62 -9.67 32.39 -4.12
C ALA A 62 -8.64 33.19 -4.94
N TYR A 63 -7.93 32.53 -5.87
CA TYR A 63 -7.01 33.21 -6.79
C TYR A 63 -7.73 34.25 -7.62
N GLN A 64 -8.90 33.92 -8.22
CA GLN A 64 -9.68 34.85 -9.03
C GLN A 64 -10.22 36.03 -8.21
N CYS A 65 -10.64 35.78 -6.96
CA CYS A 65 -11.07 36.83 -6.05
C CYS A 65 -9.94 37.82 -5.76
N LEU A 66 -8.74 37.32 -5.45
CA LEU A 66 -7.57 38.15 -5.19
C LEU A 66 -7.10 38.95 -6.42
N LEU A 67 -7.29 38.41 -7.62
CA LEU A 67 -7.01 39.18 -8.85
C LEU A 67 -7.98 40.35 -9.06
N LYS A 68 -9.27 40.15 -8.74
CA LYS A 68 -10.33 41.14 -8.98
C LYS A 68 -10.41 42.20 -7.88
N ASP A 69 -10.22 41.79 -6.63
CA ASP A 69 -10.31 42.68 -5.47
C ASP A 69 -8.92 43.12 -5.02
N SER A 70 -8.50 44.28 -5.53
CA SER A 70 -7.23 44.90 -5.20
C SER A 70 -7.16 45.33 -3.73
N GLN A 71 -8.28 45.71 -3.11
CA GLN A 71 -8.34 46.15 -1.72
C GLN A 71 -8.08 44.96 -0.78
N LEU A 72 -8.79 43.86 -0.98
CA LEU A 72 -8.56 42.60 -0.25
C LEU A 72 -7.12 42.11 -0.41
N ARG A 73 -6.60 42.11 -1.65
CA ARG A 73 -5.22 41.73 -1.92
C ARG A 73 -4.22 42.58 -1.15
N THR A 74 -4.36 43.90 -1.17
CA THR A 74 -3.48 44.83 -0.45
C THR A 74 -3.58 44.62 1.06
N GLN A 75 -4.77 44.36 1.60
CA GLN A 75 -4.94 44.04 3.01
C GLN A 75 -4.16 42.77 3.41
N LEU A 76 -4.27 41.70 2.61
CA LEU A 76 -3.56 40.46 2.88
C LEU A 76 -2.05 40.60 2.72
N MET A 77 -1.56 41.30 1.71
CA MET A 77 -0.14 41.60 1.52
C MET A 77 0.48 42.34 2.73
N ASN A 78 -0.27 43.23 3.35
CA ASN A 78 0.19 43.99 4.50
C ASN A 78 -0.04 43.27 5.84
N HIS A 79 -0.82 42.19 5.83
CA HIS A 79 -1.16 41.44 7.04
C HIS A 79 -0.06 40.44 7.44
N TYR A 80 0.54 39.78 6.45
CA TYR A 80 1.51 38.70 6.68
C TYR A 80 2.94 39.18 6.42
N ARG A 81 3.74 39.24 7.48
CA ARG A 81 5.17 39.53 7.38
C ARG A 81 6.02 38.27 7.20
N TYR A 82 5.54 37.14 7.74
CA TYR A 82 6.17 35.84 7.65
C TYR A 82 5.15 34.81 7.17
N ILE A 83 5.49 34.05 6.13
CA ILE A 83 4.68 32.96 5.59
C ILE A 83 5.54 31.71 5.59
N HIS A 84 5.14 30.72 6.37
CA HIS A 84 5.77 29.40 6.42
C HIS A 84 4.87 28.41 5.74
N VAL A 85 5.41 27.66 4.75
CA VAL A 85 4.68 26.65 4.01
C VAL A 85 5.36 25.31 4.25
N ASP A 86 4.65 24.42 4.93
CA ASP A 86 5.09 23.05 5.16
C ASP A 86 4.67 22.16 3.98
N ASP A 87 5.46 21.11 3.70
CA ASP A 87 5.23 20.21 2.57
C ASP A 87 5.01 20.95 1.23
N ALA A 88 5.79 21.98 0.95
CA ALA A 88 5.57 22.86 -0.21
C ALA A 88 5.69 22.15 -1.57
N GLN A 89 6.31 20.96 -1.65
CA GLN A 89 6.29 20.11 -2.84
C GLN A 89 4.87 19.66 -3.25
N ASN A 90 3.92 19.74 -2.33
CA ASN A 90 2.51 19.35 -2.58
C ASN A 90 1.62 20.54 -2.98
N LEU A 91 2.16 21.76 -3.10
CA LEU A 91 1.38 22.92 -3.53
C LEU A 91 0.85 22.74 -4.97
N SER A 92 -0.42 23.06 -5.18
CA SER A 92 -0.94 23.27 -6.54
C SER A 92 -0.41 24.59 -7.12
N PHE A 93 -0.42 24.71 -8.45
CA PHE A 93 -0.06 26.00 -9.09
C PHE A 93 -0.95 27.14 -8.62
N ALA A 94 -2.25 26.89 -8.42
CA ALA A 94 -3.18 27.88 -7.88
C ALA A 94 -2.76 28.36 -6.49
N ALA A 95 -2.38 27.46 -5.57
CA ALA A 95 -1.91 27.81 -4.25
C ALA A 95 -0.59 28.62 -4.29
N TYR A 96 0.33 28.25 -5.18
CA TYR A 96 1.56 29.01 -5.40
C TYR A 96 1.28 30.43 -5.94
N MET A 97 0.35 30.56 -6.87
CA MET A 97 -0.03 31.88 -7.40
C MET A 97 -0.74 32.74 -6.35
N ILE A 98 -1.53 32.14 -5.44
CA ILE A 98 -2.10 32.85 -4.29
C ILE A 98 -0.98 33.37 -3.39
N LEU A 99 0.01 32.51 -3.06
CA LEU A 99 1.16 32.89 -2.25
C LEU A 99 1.88 34.13 -2.82
N LYS A 100 2.07 34.17 -4.15
CA LYS A 100 2.63 35.34 -4.85
C LYS A 100 1.77 36.59 -4.75
N LEU A 101 0.44 36.46 -4.78
CA LEU A 101 -0.48 37.60 -4.70
C LEU A 101 -0.59 38.19 -3.29
N ILE A 102 -0.36 37.41 -2.25
CA ILE A 102 -0.46 37.85 -0.83
C ILE A 102 0.89 38.21 -0.21
N SER A 103 1.97 38.17 -0.96
CA SER A 103 3.32 38.54 -0.53
C SER A 103 3.81 39.82 -1.26
N ASN A 104 4.69 40.58 -0.59
CA ASN A 104 5.38 41.73 -1.10
C ASN A 104 6.88 41.69 -0.73
N GLU A 105 7.63 42.75 -1.00
CA GLU A 105 9.06 42.85 -0.75
C GLU A 105 9.41 42.74 0.77
N ASP A 106 8.47 43.10 1.65
CA ASP A 106 8.65 43.00 3.11
C ASP A 106 8.23 41.61 3.67
N THR A 107 7.69 40.73 2.83
CA THR A 107 7.20 39.41 3.24
C THR A 107 8.31 38.36 3.14
N MET A 108 8.69 37.75 4.27
CA MET A 108 9.58 36.61 4.29
C MET A 108 8.80 35.31 4.07
N ILE A 109 9.15 34.57 3.02
CA ILE A 109 8.54 33.27 2.70
C ILE A 109 9.56 32.16 3.01
N VAL A 110 9.15 31.16 3.79
CA VAL A 110 9.95 29.97 4.10
C VAL A 110 9.17 28.75 3.61
N LEU A 111 9.78 28.00 2.69
CA LEU A 111 9.22 26.74 2.19
C LEU A 111 10.00 25.56 2.78
N PHE A 112 9.30 24.64 3.44
CA PHE A 112 9.84 23.35 3.83
C PHE A 112 9.48 22.34 2.75
N VAL A 113 10.51 21.73 2.17
CA VAL A 113 10.36 20.92 0.95
C VAL A 113 11.12 19.62 1.12
N ASP A 114 10.48 18.50 0.79
CA ASP A 114 11.12 17.22 0.54
C ASP A 114 10.67 16.72 -0.84
N LEU A 115 11.54 16.83 -1.84
CA LEU A 115 11.23 16.49 -3.23
C LEU A 115 11.03 14.99 -3.46
N ASP A 116 11.46 14.14 -2.52
CA ASP A 116 11.27 12.70 -2.57
C ASP A 116 9.92 12.27 -1.98
N GLN A 117 9.25 13.13 -1.20
CA GLN A 117 7.92 12.86 -0.69
C GLN A 117 6.82 13.18 -1.70
N PHE A 118 5.76 12.36 -1.66
CA PHE A 118 4.54 12.56 -2.43
C PHE A 118 3.31 12.20 -1.60
N ALA A 119 2.35 13.10 -1.52
CA ALA A 119 1.14 12.90 -0.71
C ALA A 119 -0.06 12.27 -1.47
N GLY A 120 0.12 11.89 -2.71
CA GLY A 120 -0.72 10.92 -3.42
C GLY A 120 -1.98 11.40 -4.14
N ASN A 121 -2.57 12.58 -3.91
CA ASN A 121 -3.94 12.78 -4.40
C ASN A 121 -4.21 13.94 -5.36
N HIS A 122 -3.29 14.86 -5.57
CA HIS A 122 -3.51 15.99 -6.50
C HIS A 122 -2.27 16.16 -7.35
N ALA A 123 -2.45 16.56 -8.62
CA ALA A 123 -1.32 16.91 -9.46
C ALA A 123 -0.56 18.08 -8.81
N PRO A 124 0.53 17.81 -8.08
CA PRO A 124 1.30 18.89 -7.52
C PRO A 124 1.90 19.65 -8.68
N TYR A 125 1.85 20.96 -8.62
CA TYR A 125 2.75 21.75 -9.43
C TYR A 125 4.14 21.49 -8.86
N ALA A 126 4.88 20.57 -9.50
CA ALA A 126 6.24 20.24 -9.12
C ALA A 126 7.11 21.50 -9.28
N MET A 127 7.13 22.30 -8.24
CA MET A 127 7.98 23.46 -8.19
C MET A 127 9.39 22.95 -7.93
N SER A 128 10.21 22.93 -8.99
CA SER A 128 11.65 22.75 -8.82
C SER A 128 12.21 23.93 -8.00
N PHE A 129 13.28 23.70 -7.27
CA PHE A 129 14.02 24.78 -6.62
C PHE A 129 14.37 25.91 -7.62
N ASP A 130 14.77 25.56 -8.82
CA ASP A 130 15.08 26.52 -9.90
C ASP A 130 13.86 27.37 -10.30
N GLY A 131 12.67 26.78 -10.34
CA GLY A 131 11.42 27.50 -10.60
C GLY A 131 11.08 28.48 -9.48
N PHE A 132 11.33 28.14 -8.23
CA PHE A 132 11.18 29.03 -7.09
C PHE A 132 12.24 30.13 -7.10
N ALA A 133 13.52 29.78 -7.26
CA ALA A 133 14.64 30.72 -7.33
C ALA A 133 14.50 31.74 -8.48
N SER A 134 13.94 31.33 -9.62
CA SER A 134 13.65 32.26 -10.74
C SER A 134 12.62 33.32 -10.37
N SER A 135 11.71 33.03 -9.45
CA SER A 135 10.69 33.98 -8.95
C SER A 135 11.16 34.81 -7.76
N TYR A 136 12.15 34.30 -7.01
CA TYR A 136 12.75 34.89 -5.82
C TYR A 136 14.27 34.81 -5.92
N PRO A 137 14.93 35.76 -6.64
CA PRO A 137 16.36 35.67 -6.95
C PRO A 137 17.28 35.65 -5.70
N ASP A 138 16.81 36.23 -4.60
CA ASP A 138 17.54 36.28 -3.32
C ASP A 138 17.24 35.10 -2.40
N ALA A 139 16.53 34.08 -2.88
CA ALA A 139 16.19 32.90 -2.10
C ALA A 139 17.45 32.12 -1.68
N GLN A 140 17.51 31.76 -0.40
CA GLN A 140 18.57 30.93 0.15
C GLN A 140 18.09 29.47 0.22
N HIS A 141 18.94 28.55 -0.22
CA HIS A 141 18.74 27.13 -0.07
C HIS A 141 19.48 26.64 1.16
N ILE A 142 18.75 26.03 2.10
CA ILE A 142 19.30 25.43 3.33
C ILE A 142 18.93 23.96 3.29
N GLU A 143 19.92 23.10 3.30
CA GLU A 143 19.75 21.65 3.34
C GLU A 143 19.84 21.13 4.78
N LEU A 144 18.85 20.35 5.20
CA LEU A 144 18.85 19.63 6.48
C LEU A 144 19.29 18.19 6.19
N SER A 145 20.56 17.88 6.42
CA SER A 145 21.19 16.60 6.07
C SER A 145 21.00 15.49 7.10
N GLU A 146 20.63 15.85 8.35
CA GLU A 146 20.53 14.89 9.45
C GLU A 146 19.08 14.55 9.77
N ASN A 147 18.76 13.24 9.84
CA ASN A 147 17.45 12.73 10.21
C ASN A 147 17.44 12.33 11.70
N TYR A 148 16.68 13.06 12.51
CA TYR A 148 16.53 12.80 13.96
C TYR A 148 15.27 11.98 14.30
N ARG A 149 14.46 11.60 13.30
CA ARG A 149 13.22 10.87 13.51
C ARG A 149 13.43 9.36 13.47
N CYS A 150 14.06 8.88 12.41
CA CYS A 150 14.17 7.47 12.13
C CYS A 150 15.40 6.85 12.82
N ASP A 151 15.28 5.57 13.19
CA ASP A 151 16.46 4.75 13.48
C ASP A 151 17.44 4.78 12.30
N VAL A 152 18.73 4.74 12.56
CA VAL A 152 19.76 4.84 11.54
C VAL A 152 19.61 3.76 10.45
N ASN A 153 19.20 2.53 10.82
CA ASN A 153 18.99 1.45 9.85
C ASN A 153 17.80 1.73 8.92
N ILE A 154 16.76 2.37 9.45
CA ILE A 154 15.59 2.78 8.65
C ILE A 154 15.99 3.90 7.70
N ASP A 155 16.67 4.92 8.21
CA ASP A 155 17.08 6.06 7.39
C ASP A 155 18.01 5.65 6.26
N GLU A 156 19.07 4.91 6.55
CA GLU A 156 20.00 4.40 5.53
C GLU A 156 19.30 3.51 4.48
N MET A 157 18.35 2.65 4.92
CA MET A 157 17.56 1.83 4.01
C MET A 157 16.71 2.71 3.08
N ILE A 158 16.04 3.72 3.62
CA ILE A 158 15.18 4.62 2.85
C ILE A 158 16.03 5.47 1.87
N GLN A 159 17.16 5.99 2.32
CA GLN A 159 18.08 6.74 1.46
C GLN A 159 18.61 5.87 0.32
N LYS A 160 19.00 4.63 0.60
CA LYS A 160 19.41 3.68 -0.44
C LYS A 160 18.29 3.32 -1.41
N PHE A 161 17.07 3.24 -0.91
CA PHE A 161 15.88 2.97 -1.73
C PHE A 161 15.59 4.11 -2.72
N MET A 162 15.74 5.37 -2.29
CA MET A 162 15.52 6.55 -3.14
C MET A 162 16.74 6.87 -4.01
N HIS A 163 17.94 6.75 -3.46
CA HIS A 163 19.21 7.16 -4.07
C HIS A 163 20.13 5.96 -4.16
N SER A 164 20.15 5.30 -5.32
CA SER A 164 20.88 4.03 -5.55
C SER A 164 22.38 4.12 -5.28
N GLU A 165 22.98 5.32 -5.34
CA GLU A 165 24.39 5.57 -5.09
C GLU A 165 24.76 5.63 -3.60
N HIS A 166 23.75 5.77 -2.72
CA HIS A 166 23.98 5.81 -1.28
C HIS A 166 24.51 4.46 -0.77
N ASP A 167 25.53 4.47 0.07
CA ASP A 167 26.02 3.27 0.72
C ASP A 167 25.09 2.85 1.87
N PHE A 168 24.81 1.56 1.96
CA PHE A 168 23.91 1.01 2.97
C PHE A 168 24.63 -0.01 3.85
N HIS A 169 24.61 0.22 5.15
CA HIS A 169 25.20 -0.65 6.16
C HIS A 169 24.23 -0.93 7.28
N LEU A 170 23.55 -2.09 7.21
CA LEU A 170 22.65 -2.51 8.29
C LEU A 170 23.46 -2.80 9.56
N GLN A 171 23.11 -2.12 10.65
CA GLN A 171 23.72 -2.32 11.97
C GLN A 171 22.91 -3.30 12.83
N ASP A 172 21.58 -3.33 12.66
CA ASP A 172 20.68 -4.20 13.40
C ASP A 172 19.55 -4.73 12.49
N ASP A 173 19.55 -6.04 12.23
CA ASP A 173 18.55 -6.74 11.42
C ASP A 173 17.18 -6.91 12.11
N SER A 174 17.08 -6.57 13.40
CA SER A 174 15.83 -6.60 14.14
C SER A 174 14.92 -5.40 13.89
N VAL A 175 15.48 -4.28 13.38
CA VAL A 175 14.77 -3.02 13.14
C VAL A 175 13.83 -3.13 11.95
N VAL A 176 14.28 -3.78 10.86
CA VAL A 176 13.48 -4.01 9.65
C VAL A 176 13.38 -5.51 9.38
N ARG A 177 12.17 -6.05 9.38
CA ARG A 177 11.92 -7.49 9.24
C ARG A 177 10.94 -7.81 8.12
N PHE A 178 11.22 -8.91 7.42
CA PHE A 178 10.32 -9.47 6.42
C PHE A 178 9.80 -10.84 6.89
N ILE A 179 8.48 -10.96 7.03
CA ILE A 179 7.81 -12.19 7.42
C ILE A 179 7.06 -12.74 6.20
N THR A 180 7.48 -13.91 5.74
CA THR A 180 6.83 -14.57 4.61
C THR A 180 5.73 -15.51 5.10
N ALA A 181 4.51 -15.32 4.60
CA ALA A 181 3.36 -16.17 4.85
C ALA A 181 3.09 -17.12 3.66
N LYS A 182 2.48 -18.29 3.94
CA LYS A 182 2.11 -19.25 2.87
C LYS A 182 1.06 -18.66 1.92
N ASP A 183 0.09 -17.96 2.46
CA ASP A 183 -1.03 -17.32 1.75
C ASP A 183 -1.43 -16.00 2.41
N LEU A 184 -2.35 -15.28 1.78
CA LEU A 184 -2.79 -13.97 2.25
C LEU A 184 -3.53 -14.07 3.60
N GLU A 185 -4.35 -15.11 3.82
CA GLU A 185 -5.01 -15.34 5.12
C GLU A 185 -3.98 -15.54 6.25
N ALA A 186 -2.93 -16.35 6.01
CA ALA A 186 -1.86 -16.53 6.98
C ALA A 186 -1.08 -15.23 7.24
N SER A 187 -0.97 -14.34 6.25
CA SER A 187 -0.39 -13.01 6.42
C SER A 187 -1.19 -12.17 7.42
N TYR A 188 -2.51 -12.12 7.28
CA TYR A 188 -3.38 -11.41 8.24
C TYR A 188 -3.36 -12.04 9.65
N ARG A 189 -3.26 -13.38 9.74
CA ARG A 189 -3.08 -14.05 11.06
C ARG A 189 -1.76 -13.69 11.71
N ASN A 190 -0.68 -13.55 10.94
CA ASN A 190 0.59 -13.04 11.47
C ASN A 190 0.44 -11.59 11.96
N ALA A 191 -0.31 -10.74 11.25
CA ALA A 191 -0.63 -9.39 11.69
C ALA A 191 -1.39 -9.39 13.02
N LEU A 192 -2.38 -10.26 13.18
CA LEU A 192 -3.10 -10.42 14.45
C LEU A 192 -2.17 -10.81 15.60
N VAL A 193 -1.24 -11.73 15.37
CA VAL A 193 -0.24 -12.13 16.38
C VAL A 193 0.64 -10.94 16.78
N LEU A 194 1.05 -10.10 15.80
CA LEU A 194 1.81 -8.88 16.08
C LEU A 194 0.97 -7.89 16.90
N ALA A 195 -0.31 -7.69 16.57
CA ALA A 195 -1.20 -6.81 17.32
C ALA A 195 -1.40 -7.27 18.78
N LYS A 196 -1.52 -8.59 19.01
CA LYS A 196 -1.63 -9.17 20.36
C LYS A 196 -0.35 -8.99 21.19
N ASN A 197 0.80 -9.10 20.55
CA ASN A 197 2.10 -9.01 21.24
C ASN A 197 2.49 -7.56 21.53
N ASP A 198 2.11 -6.61 20.69
CA ASP A 198 2.41 -5.19 20.84
C ASP A 198 1.24 -4.34 20.31
N PRO A 199 0.35 -3.90 21.20
CA PRO A 199 -0.82 -3.09 20.84
C PRO A 199 -0.46 -1.73 20.22
N ASN A 200 0.79 -1.26 20.37
CA ASN A 200 1.25 0.00 19.78
C ASN A 200 1.71 -0.16 18.32
N THR A 201 1.70 -1.38 17.78
CA THR A 201 2.01 -1.60 16.37
C THR A 201 0.89 -1.04 15.50
N VAL A 202 1.25 -0.15 14.58
CA VAL A 202 0.35 0.41 13.58
C VAL A 202 0.39 -0.45 12.33
N PHE A 203 -0.77 -0.74 11.76
CA PHE A 203 -0.88 -1.53 10.53
C PHE A 203 -1.20 -0.64 9.35
N LEU A 204 -0.34 -0.70 8.34
CA LEU A 204 -0.47 0.09 7.13
C LEU A 204 -0.74 -0.80 5.92
N ALA A 205 -1.68 -0.35 5.10
CA ALA A 205 -2.01 -0.97 3.83
C ALA A 205 -1.99 0.07 2.70
N ARG A 206 -1.78 -0.39 1.47
CA ARG A 206 -1.79 0.49 0.30
C ARG A 206 -3.15 1.14 0.11
N GLU A 207 -4.19 0.32 0.19
CA GLU A 207 -5.59 0.74 0.09
C GLU A 207 -6.34 0.44 1.39
N HIS A 208 -7.26 1.30 1.74
CA HIS A 208 -7.95 1.22 3.02
C HIS A 208 -8.77 -0.07 3.18
N PHE A 209 -9.46 -0.49 2.13
CA PHE A 209 -10.33 -1.66 2.17
C PHE A 209 -9.58 -3.00 2.34
N THR A 210 -8.28 -3.03 2.05
CA THR A 210 -7.46 -4.24 2.25
C THR A 210 -7.15 -4.53 3.72
N LEU A 211 -7.45 -3.58 4.61
CA LEU A 211 -7.41 -3.76 6.06
C LEU A 211 -8.61 -4.57 6.60
N LEU A 212 -9.68 -4.73 5.82
CA LEU A 212 -10.91 -5.40 6.24
C LEU A 212 -10.68 -6.83 6.80
N PRO A 213 -9.84 -7.71 6.21
CA PRO A 213 -9.59 -9.02 6.80
C PRO A 213 -8.85 -8.97 8.14
N LEU A 214 -8.01 -7.95 8.40
CA LEU A 214 -7.39 -7.76 9.70
C LEU A 214 -8.38 -7.22 10.71
N ALA A 215 -9.20 -6.23 10.34
CA ALA A 215 -10.26 -5.70 11.19
C ALA A 215 -11.22 -6.80 11.66
N ASP A 216 -11.60 -7.71 10.76
CA ASP A 216 -12.41 -8.88 11.09
C ASP A 216 -11.74 -9.79 12.14
N LEU A 217 -10.44 -10.07 12.01
CA LEU A 217 -9.70 -10.87 12.99
C LEU A 217 -9.60 -10.17 14.35
N LEU A 218 -9.36 -8.87 14.37
CA LEU A 218 -9.29 -8.09 15.60
C LEU A 218 -10.64 -8.10 16.33
N ASP A 219 -11.74 -7.89 15.60
CA ASP A 219 -13.08 -7.90 16.14
C ASP A 219 -13.47 -9.28 16.72
N GLN A 220 -13.17 -10.37 16.01
CA GLN A 220 -13.40 -11.74 16.50
C GLN A 220 -12.67 -12.03 17.82
N GLU A 221 -11.50 -11.44 18.01
CA GLU A 221 -10.71 -11.61 19.24
C GLU A 221 -11.07 -10.57 20.32
N GLY A 222 -12.06 -9.72 20.07
CA GLY A 222 -12.48 -8.66 20.99
C GLY A 222 -11.43 -7.58 21.21
N LEU A 223 -10.52 -7.40 20.23
CA LEU A 223 -9.48 -6.37 20.26
C LEU A 223 -10.01 -5.10 19.62
N SER A 224 -9.90 -4.00 20.33
CA SER A 224 -10.30 -2.69 19.83
C SER A 224 -9.36 -2.24 18.70
N PHE A 225 -9.93 -1.65 17.64
CA PHE A 225 -9.17 -1.07 16.52
C PHE A 225 -9.85 0.20 16.00
N THR A 226 -9.05 1.08 15.40
CA THR A 226 -9.57 2.26 14.70
C THR A 226 -9.40 2.08 13.21
N VAL A 227 -10.47 2.30 12.48
CA VAL A 227 -10.49 2.28 11.02
C VAL A 227 -11.48 3.32 10.54
N SER A 228 -11.16 4.10 9.51
CA SER A 228 -12.07 5.19 9.11
C SER A 228 -13.34 4.66 8.46
N ASP A 229 -13.26 3.79 7.49
CA ASP A 229 -14.39 3.10 6.86
C ASP A 229 -13.90 2.06 5.83
N PHE A 230 -14.80 1.19 5.39
CA PHE A 230 -14.56 0.26 4.29
C PHE A 230 -15.42 0.55 3.05
N HIS A 231 -15.93 1.77 2.91
CA HIS A 231 -16.83 2.15 1.81
C HIS A 231 -16.26 1.85 0.43
N GLY A 232 -14.94 1.97 0.25
CA GLY A 232 -14.29 1.62 -1.02
C GLY A 232 -14.52 0.17 -1.44
N PHE A 233 -14.58 -0.77 -0.49
CA PHE A 233 -14.91 -2.17 -0.74
C PHE A 233 -16.39 -2.35 -1.10
N TYR A 234 -17.31 -1.87 -0.26
CA TYR A 234 -18.75 -2.09 -0.42
C TYR A 234 -19.34 -1.34 -1.62
N ARG A 235 -18.73 -0.24 -2.06
CA ARG A 235 -19.15 0.50 -3.26
C ARG A 235 -18.56 -0.04 -4.55
N ASP A 236 -17.61 -0.96 -4.49
CA ASP A 236 -17.04 -1.57 -5.69
C ASP A 236 -18.07 -2.43 -6.41
N ASN A 237 -18.22 -2.20 -7.72
CA ASN A 237 -19.20 -2.91 -8.53
C ASN A 237 -18.97 -4.42 -8.56
N THR A 238 -17.71 -4.87 -8.53
CA THR A 238 -17.36 -6.29 -8.53
C THR A 238 -17.79 -6.95 -7.24
N ILE A 239 -17.56 -6.28 -6.09
CA ILE A 239 -18.02 -6.79 -4.78
C ILE A 239 -19.53 -6.82 -4.70
N HIS A 240 -20.21 -5.77 -5.15
CA HIS A 240 -21.65 -5.74 -5.21
C HIS A 240 -22.21 -6.90 -6.08
N ASP A 241 -21.57 -7.21 -7.19
CA ASP A 241 -21.95 -8.32 -8.03
C ASP A 241 -21.70 -9.68 -7.36
N LEU A 242 -20.51 -9.87 -6.75
CA LEU A 242 -20.20 -11.09 -6.02
C LEU A 242 -21.17 -11.34 -4.87
N VAL A 243 -21.53 -10.32 -4.09
CA VAL A 243 -22.54 -10.42 -3.04
C VAL A 243 -23.88 -10.85 -3.61
N ASN A 244 -24.37 -10.25 -4.71
CA ASN A 244 -25.62 -10.64 -5.34
C ASN A 244 -25.57 -12.05 -5.95
N LEU A 245 -24.45 -12.47 -6.54
CA LEU A 245 -24.25 -13.83 -7.04
C LEU A 245 -24.28 -14.85 -5.89
N PHE A 246 -23.65 -14.54 -4.76
CA PHE A 246 -23.72 -15.39 -3.56
C PHE A 246 -25.14 -15.47 -3.01
N ARG A 247 -25.83 -14.33 -2.89
CA ARG A 247 -27.24 -14.30 -2.46
C ARG A 247 -28.12 -15.19 -3.35
N LEU A 248 -27.99 -15.07 -4.67
CA LEU A 248 -28.74 -15.88 -5.64
C LEU A 248 -28.41 -17.38 -5.53
N MET A 249 -27.17 -17.75 -5.19
CA MET A 249 -26.81 -19.16 -4.99
C MET A 249 -27.32 -19.69 -3.65
N ILE A 250 -27.41 -18.86 -2.61
CA ILE A 250 -27.96 -19.23 -1.30
C ILE A 250 -29.50 -19.33 -1.38
N ASP A 251 -30.12 -18.34 -2.01
CA ASP A 251 -31.58 -18.25 -2.19
C ASP A 251 -31.91 -18.01 -3.68
N PRO A 252 -32.22 -19.08 -4.43
CA PRO A 252 -32.58 -18.98 -5.84
C PRO A 252 -33.90 -18.24 -6.10
N SER A 253 -34.69 -17.92 -5.06
CA SER A 253 -35.88 -17.09 -5.18
C SER A 253 -35.58 -15.57 -5.10
N ASP A 254 -34.32 -15.18 -4.79
CA ASP A 254 -33.92 -13.74 -4.74
C ASP A 254 -33.90 -13.12 -6.14
N PHE A 255 -35.09 -12.75 -6.60
CA PHE A 255 -35.28 -12.12 -7.90
C PHE A 255 -34.55 -10.78 -8.05
N LYS A 256 -34.38 -10.04 -6.94
CA LYS A 256 -33.65 -8.77 -6.93
C LYS A 256 -32.16 -9.00 -7.22
N ALA A 257 -31.57 -9.98 -6.56
CA ALA A 257 -30.17 -10.36 -6.82
C ALA A 257 -30.01 -10.86 -8.27
N PHE A 258 -30.93 -11.67 -8.77
CA PHE A 258 -30.93 -12.11 -10.17
C PHE A 258 -30.96 -10.94 -11.16
N CYS A 259 -31.89 -9.99 -10.98
CA CYS A 259 -31.98 -8.81 -11.84
C CYS A 259 -30.67 -8.01 -11.91
N ALA A 260 -29.94 -7.93 -10.80
CA ALA A 260 -28.68 -7.19 -10.72
C ALA A 260 -27.55 -7.84 -11.53
N VAL A 261 -27.54 -9.17 -11.66
CA VAL A 261 -26.40 -9.91 -12.22
C VAL A 261 -26.69 -10.67 -13.53
N GLN A 262 -27.93 -10.87 -13.92
CA GLN A 262 -28.32 -11.76 -15.03
C GLN A 262 -27.63 -11.44 -16.36
N LYS A 263 -27.40 -10.16 -16.67
CA LYS A 263 -26.67 -9.76 -17.89
C LYS A 263 -25.18 -10.10 -17.81
N LYS A 264 -24.63 -10.14 -16.60
CA LYS A 264 -23.19 -10.33 -16.31
C LYS A 264 -22.79 -11.82 -16.33
N ILE A 265 -23.77 -12.70 -16.20
CA ILE A 265 -23.63 -14.16 -16.28
C ILE A 265 -24.32 -14.74 -17.53
N GLY A 266 -24.56 -13.92 -18.55
CA GLY A 266 -24.97 -14.37 -19.90
C GLY A 266 -26.45 -14.67 -20.11
N PHE A 267 -27.35 -14.42 -19.13
CA PHE A 267 -28.79 -14.63 -19.38
C PHE A 267 -29.38 -13.56 -20.28
N CYS A 268 -28.97 -12.30 -20.15
CA CYS A 268 -29.35 -11.17 -21.02
C CYS A 268 -30.86 -11.05 -21.28
N LEU A 269 -31.69 -11.16 -20.22
CA LEU A 269 -33.11 -10.98 -20.33
C LEU A 269 -33.48 -9.52 -20.55
N SER A 270 -34.48 -9.28 -21.43
CA SER A 270 -35.07 -7.94 -21.60
C SER A 270 -35.94 -7.57 -20.38
N GLU A 271 -36.22 -6.29 -20.20
CA GLU A 271 -37.13 -5.82 -19.13
C GLU A 271 -38.51 -6.50 -19.21
N ARG A 272 -39.04 -6.71 -20.44
CA ARG A 272 -40.29 -7.44 -20.64
C ARG A 272 -40.19 -8.86 -20.09
N ASN A 273 -39.11 -9.57 -20.39
CA ASN A 273 -38.93 -10.95 -19.91
C ASN A 273 -38.75 -10.98 -18.37
N LEU A 274 -38.05 -10.01 -17.79
CA LEU A 274 -37.92 -9.90 -16.34
C LEU A 274 -39.28 -9.66 -15.67
N ASN A 275 -40.13 -8.81 -16.26
CA ASN A 275 -41.48 -8.60 -15.76
C ASN A 275 -42.33 -9.87 -15.82
N GLU A 276 -42.22 -10.66 -16.88
CA GLU A 276 -42.92 -11.95 -16.99
C GLU A 276 -42.41 -12.96 -15.93
N VAL A 277 -41.14 -13.04 -15.68
CA VAL A 277 -40.54 -13.86 -14.60
C VAL A 277 -41.04 -13.40 -13.23
N GLY A 278 -41.01 -12.08 -12.97
CA GLY A 278 -41.52 -11.50 -11.73
C GLY A 278 -43.00 -11.80 -11.49
N GLN A 279 -43.83 -11.78 -12.54
CA GLN A 279 -45.24 -12.17 -12.46
C GLN A 279 -45.40 -13.67 -12.13
N CYS A 280 -44.61 -14.55 -12.73
CA CYS A 280 -44.62 -15.97 -12.38
C CYS A 280 -44.27 -16.22 -10.91
N LEU A 281 -43.23 -15.56 -10.40
CA LEU A 281 -42.83 -15.66 -8.99
C LEU A 281 -43.91 -15.12 -8.03
N HIS A 282 -44.63 -14.06 -8.42
CA HIS A 282 -45.78 -13.55 -7.64
C HIS A 282 -46.99 -14.47 -7.63
N GLN A 283 -47.19 -15.24 -8.71
CA GLN A 283 -48.32 -16.16 -8.81
C GLN A 283 -48.07 -17.47 -8.05
N ASP A 284 -46.83 -17.88 -7.95
CA ASP A 284 -46.40 -19.09 -7.25
C ASP A 284 -45.08 -18.84 -6.51
N GLU A 285 -45.22 -18.53 -5.21
CA GLU A 285 -44.10 -18.25 -4.30
C GLU A 285 -43.21 -19.48 -4.03
N SER A 286 -43.61 -20.69 -4.47
CA SER A 286 -42.79 -21.90 -4.34
C SER A 286 -41.72 -22.03 -5.44
N LEU A 287 -41.80 -21.19 -6.46
CA LEU A 287 -40.84 -21.22 -7.60
C LEU A 287 -39.55 -20.48 -7.27
N ASP A 288 -38.44 -21.06 -7.65
CA ASP A 288 -37.20 -20.33 -7.80
C ASP A 288 -37.17 -19.53 -9.13
N VAL A 289 -36.22 -18.59 -9.27
CA VAL A 289 -36.10 -17.74 -10.46
C VAL A 289 -35.90 -18.58 -11.75
N TYR A 290 -35.16 -19.67 -11.67
CA TYR A 290 -34.85 -20.52 -12.81
C TYR A 290 -36.09 -21.30 -13.26
N SER A 291 -36.85 -21.86 -12.33
CA SER A 291 -38.13 -22.50 -12.58
C SER A 291 -39.17 -21.52 -13.15
N ALA A 292 -39.20 -20.28 -12.60
CA ALA A 292 -40.06 -19.23 -13.13
C ALA A 292 -39.71 -18.85 -14.58
N ILE A 293 -38.42 -18.80 -14.96
CA ILE A 293 -37.99 -18.57 -16.34
C ILE A 293 -38.47 -19.71 -17.26
N VAL A 294 -38.36 -20.96 -16.82
CA VAL A 294 -38.82 -22.13 -17.60
C VAL A 294 -40.34 -22.10 -17.79
N ASN A 295 -41.10 -21.71 -16.77
CA ASN A 295 -42.57 -21.65 -16.79
C ASN A 295 -43.11 -20.39 -17.48
N SER A 296 -42.32 -19.33 -17.62
CA SER A 296 -42.73 -18.08 -18.27
C SER A 296 -42.91 -18.21 -19.78
N ASN A 297 -43.57 -17.23 -20.42
CA ASN A 297 -43.75 -17.21 -21.88
C ASN A 297 -42.56 -16.59 -22.63
N ILE A 298 -41.32 -16.97 -22.26
CA ILE A 298 -40.08 -16.51 -22.84
C ILE A 298 -39.64 -17.43 -24.00
N ARG A 299 -38.85 -16.89 -24.94
CA ARG A 299 -38.34 -17.65 -26.11
C ARG A 299 -37.60 -18.92 -25.67
N SER A 300 -37.83 -20.03 -26.36
CA SER A 300 -37.22 -21.33 -26.07
C SER A 300 -35.68 -21.30 -26.02
N SER A 301 -35.03 -20.45 -26.84
CA SER A 301 -33.56 -20.29 -26.80
C SER A 301 -33.02 -19.76 -25.45
N VAL A 302 -33.78 -18.94 -24.74
CA VAL A 302 -33.43 -18.46 -23.41
C VAL A 302 -33.68 -19.55 -22.37
N LYS A 303 -34.83 -20.21 -22.42
CA LYS A 303 -35.16 -21.34 -21.55
C LYS A 303 -34.12 -22.45 -21.62
N ASN A 304 -33.70 -22.82 -22.84
CA ASN A 304 -32.70 -23.87 -23.04
C ASN A 304 -31.34 -23.54 -22.37
N ARG A 305 -30.92 -22.27 -22.39
CA ARG A 305 -29.72 -21.86 -21.64
C ARG A 305 -29.86 -22.06 -20.12
N VAL A 306 -31.02 -21.69 -19.57
CA VAL A 306 -31.30 -21.90 -18.14
C VAL A 306 -31.30 -23.39 -17.80
N ILE A 307 -31.97 -24.21 -18.63
CA ILE A 307 -32.05 -25.66 -18.40
C ILE A 307 -30.65 -26.30 -18.40
N MET A 308 -29.78 -25.87 -19.30
CA MET A 308 -28.41 -26.40 -19.37
C MET A 308 -27.58 -26.10 -18.10
N HIS A 309 -27.85 -24.99 -17.45
CA HIS A 309 -27.10 -24.57 -16.23
C HIS A 309 -27.78 -24.92 -14.91
N ILE A 310 -29.05 -25.37 -14.94
CA ILE A 310 -29.84 -25.56 -13.71
C ILE A 310 -29.23 -26.61 -12.76
N GLU A 311 -28.70 -27.70 -13.30
CA GLU A 311 -28.03 -28.74 -12.49
C GLU A 311 -26.71 -28.25 -11.91
N GLU A 312 -25.95 -27.48 -12.66
CA GLU A 312 -24.70 -26.86 -12.18
C GLU A 312 -24.99 -25.88 -11.06
N ILE A 313 -26.05 -25.06 -11.18
CA ILE A 313 -26.49 -24.12 -10.15
C ILE A 313 -26.93 -24.85 -8.88
N ARG A 314 -27.68 -25.94 -9.00
CA ARG A 314 -28.08 -26.78 -7.85
C ARG A 314 -26.88 -27.40 -7.12
N ILE A 315 -25.85 -27.78 -7.86
CA ILE A 315 -24.59 -28.26 -7.27
C ILE A 315 -23.89 -27.12 -6.52
N ALA A 316 -23.88 -25.92 -7.10
CA ALA A 316 -23.23 -24.74 -6.54
C ALA A 316 -23.77 -24.34 -5.16
N GLN A 317 -25.07 -24.57 -4.90
CA GLN A 317 -25.71 -24.32 -3.61
C GLN A 317 -25.11 -25.11 -2.43
N ARG A 318 -24.39 -26.19 -2.70
CA ARG A 318 -23.74 -27.05 -1.69
C ARG A 318 -22.26 -26.76 -1.52
N LEU A 319 -21.72 -25.80 -2.27
CA LEU A 319 -20.31 -25.46 -2.23
C LEU A 319 -20.00 -24.58 -1.04
N ASP A 320 -18.81 -24.75 -0.49
CA ASP A 320 -18.24 -23.78 0.44
C ASP A 320 -17.92 -22.46 -0.28
N SER A 321 -17.76 -21.36 0.49
CA SER A 321 -17.63 -20.02 -0.04
C SER A 321 -16.50 -19.87 -1.07
N ILE A 322 -15.35 -20.52 -0.87
CA ILE A 322 -14.23 -20.40 -1.83
C ILE A 322 -14.48 -21.17 -3.12
N LYS A 323 -15.11 -22.36 -3.02
CA LYS A 323 -15.52 -23.12 -4.21
C LYS A 323 -16.66 -22.44 -4.94
N LEU A 324 -17.59 -21.83 -4.20
CA LEU A 324 -18.66 -21.02 -4.78
C LEU A 324 -18.10 -19.81 -5.53
N LEU A 325 -17.12 -19.10 -4.97
CA LEU A 325 -16.45 -18.00 -5.67
C LEU A 325 -15.80 -18.50 -6.99
N LEU A 326 -15.08 -19.62 -6.95
CA LEU A 326 -14.50 -20.23 -8.14
C LEU A 326 -15.57 -20.62 -9.18
N PHE A 327 -16.67 -21.21 -8.73
CA PHE A 327 -17.80 -21.56 -9.58
C PHE A 327 -18.38 -20.31 -10.27
N VAL A 328 -18.64 -19.26 -9.52
CA VAL A 328 -19.15 -17.97 -10.03
C VAL A 328 -18.21 -17.40 -11.10
N LEU A 329 -16.91 -17.36 -10.82
CA LEU A 329 -15.92 -16.80 -11.74
C LEU A 329 -15.80 -17.63 -13.02
N THR A 330 -15.73 -18.97 -12.91
CA THR A 330 -15.37 -19.85 -14.04
C THR A 330 -16.58 -20.45 -14.74
N LYS A 331 -17.55 -21.00 -14.01
CA LYS A 331 -18.72 -21.70 -14.58
C LYS A 331 -19.84 -20.77 -14.98
N LEU A 332 -20.07 -19.70 -14.21
CA LEU A 332 -21.00 -18.64 -14.59
C LEU A 332 -20.36 -17.59 -15.51
N HIS A 333 -19.11 -17.79 -15.92
CA HIS A 333 -18.38 -16.90 -16.83
C HIS A 333 -18.30 -15.44 -16.35
N TYR A 334 -18.41 -15.20 -15.04
CA TYR A 334 -18.32 -13.85 -14.51
C TYR A 334 -16.90 -13.26 -14.69
N GLU A 335 -15.85 -14.11 -14.68
CA GLU A 335 -14.48 -13.69 -14.98
C GLU A 335 -14.36 -13.07 -16.39
N ASP A 336 -15.05 -13.61 -17.38
CA ASP A 336 -15.02 -13.09 -18.75
C ASP A 336 -15.65 -11.69 -18.81
N TYR A 337 -16.78 -11.50 -18.10
CA TYR A 337 -17.43 -10.18 -17.99
C TYR A 337 -16.53 -9.13 -17.33
N ILE A 338 -15.85 -9.45 -16.21
CA ILE A 338 -14.98 -8.48 -15.55
C ILE A 338 -13.71 -8.19 -16.36
N LYS A 339 -13.18 -9.16 -17.10
CA LYS A 339 -12.05 -8.97 -18.04
C LYS A 339 -12.38 -7.97 -19.14
N GLU A 340 -13.60 -7.99 -19.71
CA GLU A 340 -14.05 -6.97 -20.66
C GLU A 340 -14.08 -5.56 -20.07
N LYS A 341 -14.15 -5.45 -18.74
CA LYS A 341 -14.07 -4.19 -17.98
C LYS A 341 -12.65 -3.86 -17.50
N GLY A 342 -11.64 -4.61 -17.95
CA GLY A 342 -10.26 -4.41 -17.53
C GLY A 342 -9.94 -4.89 -16.11
N VAL A 343 -10.85 -5.63 -15.46
CA VAL A 343 -10.65 -6.18 -14.12
C VAL A 343 -10.17 -7.63 -14.21
N THR A 344 -9.18 -8.00 -13.44
CA THR A 344 -8.66 -9.36 -13.36
C THR A 344 -8.99 -10.00 -12.01
N ILE A 345 -8.88 -11.32 -11.92
CA ILE A 345 -9.05 -12.06 -10.65
C ILE A 345 -7.98 -11.70 -9.60
N LYS A 346 -6.91 -11.01 -10.00
CA LYS A 346 -5.91 -10.43 -9.07
C LYS A 346 -6.31 -9.04 -8.55
N ASN A 347 -7.50 -8.55 -8.91
CA ASN A 347 -7.99 -7.29 -8.37
C ASN A 347 -8.03 -7.33 -6.84
N PRO A 348 -7.54 -6.31 -6.15
CA PRO A 348 -7.48 -6.25 -4.69
C PRO A 348 -8.81 -6.59 -4.00
N ASN A 349 -9.93 -6.07 -4.50
CA ASN A 349 -11.26 -6.35 -3.94
C ASN A 349 -11.62 -7.84 -4.01
N ILE A 350 -11.31 -8.52 -5.13
CA ILE A 350 -11.53 -9.96 -5.28
C ILE A 350 -10.63 -10.75 -4.33
N LEU A 351 -9.36 -10.33 -4.15
CA LEU A 351 -8.43 -10.98 -3.23
C LEU A 351 -8.90 -10.84 -1.78
N VAL A 352 -9.39 -9.68 -1.38
CA VAL A 352 -9.99 -9.44 -0.05
C VAL A 352 -11.23 -10.32 0.12
N PHE A 353 -12.17 -10.32 -0.84
CA PHE A 353 -13.36 -11.16 -0.79
C PHE A 353 -12.99 -12.65 -0.70
N ALA A 354 -12.03 -13.13 -1.48
CA ALA A 354 -11.56 -14.52 -1.45
C ALA A 354 -10.92 -14.89 -0.10
N THR A 355 -10.19 -13.96 0.53
CA THR A 355 -9.61 -14.15 1.86
C THR A 355 -10.71 -14.31 2.91
N MET A 356 -11.75 -13.48 2.85
CA MET A 356 -12.92 -13.61 3.71
C MET A 356 -13.68 -14.91 3.42
N ALA A 357 -13.85 -15.30 2.14
CA ALA A 357 -14.49 -16.57 1.76
C ALA A 357 -13.71 -17.80 2.25
N GLN A 358 -12.38 -17.73 2.33
CA GLN A 358 -11.55 -18.79 2.91
C GLN A 358 -11.76 -18.91 4.42
N ARG A 359 -11.98 -17.79 5.12
CA ARG A 359 -12.20 -17.72 6.57
C ARG A 359 -13.60 -18.18 6.96
N TYR A 360 -14.61 -17.87 6.13
CA TYR A 360 -16.01 -18.23 6.34
C TYR A 360 -16.49 -19.23 5.28
N PRO A 361 -16.33 -20.55 5.53
CA PRO A 361 -16.70 -21.57 4.53
C PRO A 361 -18.19 -21.59 4.18
N GLU A 362 -19.07 -21.21 5.11
CA GLU A 362 -20.50 -21.12 4.85
C GLU A 362 -20.87 -19.79 4.18
N PRO A 363 -21.41 -19.80 2.94
CA PRO A 363 -21.71 -18.57 2.19
C PRO A 363 -22.63 -17.58 2.92
N LEU A 364 -23.62 -18.08 3.65
CA LEU A 364 -24.53 -17.22 4.41
C LEU A 364 -23.81 -16.51 5.57
N GLN A 365 -22.90 -17.22 6.26
CA GLN A 365 -22.10 -16.61 7.33
C GLN A 365 -21.15 -15.56 6.77
N LEU A 366 -20.53 -15.81 5.62
CA LEU A 366 -19.71 -14.82 4.95
C LEU A 366 -20.49 -13.53 4.66
N LEU A 367 -21.67 -13.63 4.03
CA LEU A 367 -22.46 -12.45 3.71
C LEU A 367 -22.95 -11.70 4.95
N LYS A 368 -23.36 -12.40 6.01
CA LYS A 368 -23.73 -11.79 7.29
C LYS A 368 -22.55 -11.04 7.89
N ARG A 369 -21.35 -11.68 7.89
CA ARG A 369 -20.16 -11.07 8.47
C ARG A 369 -19.72 -9.82 7.69
N LEU A 370 -19.77 -9.85 6.37
CA LEU A 370 -19.50 -8.66 5.56
C LEU A 370 -20.46 -7.52 5.89
N ALA A 371 -21.76 -7.80 6.05
CA ALA A 371 -22.75 -6.77 6.43
C ALA A 371 -22.52 -6.21 7.85
N GLU A 372 -22.08 -7.03 8.81
CA GLU A 372 -21.69 -6.58 10.15
C GLU A 372 -20.49 -5.63 10.08
N LEU A 373 -19.45 -6.00 9.32
CA LEU A 373 -18.24 -5.19 9.16
C LEU A 373 -18.50 -3.84 8.46
N GLU A 374 -19.49 -3.77 7.56
CA GLU A 374 -19.92 -2.52 6.93
C GLU A 374 -20.50 -1.52 7.95
N SER A 375 -21.10 -2.04 9.01
CA SER A 375 -21.75 -1.23 10.06
C SER A 375 -20.82 -0.86 11.23
N LEU A 376 -19.58 -1.37 11.25
CA LEU A 376 -18.62 -1.03 12.30
C LEU A 376 -18.22 0.45 12.20
N GLY A 377 -18.50 1.19 13.27
CA GLY A 377 -18.17 2.62 13.38
C GLY A 377 -16.85 2.89 14.09
N ASP A 378 -16.45 4.14 14.06
CA ASP A 378 -15.10 4.66 14.38
C ASP A 378 -14.87 4.97 15.89
N ASP A 379 -15.59 4.36 16.81
CA ASP A 379 -15.68 4.82 18.21
C ASP A 379 -14.80 4.03 19.19
N GLN A 380 -13.42 4.07 19.06
CA GLN A 380 -12.62 3.48 20.13
C GLN A 380 -11.31 4.24 20.46
N VAL A 381 -11.23 4.74 21.68
CA VAL A 381 -10.02 5.30 22.29
C VAL A 381 -9.11 4.15 22.75
N HIS A 382 -7.81 4.20 22.47
CA HIS A 382 -6.80 3.16 22.78
C HIS A 382 -6.92 1.85 21.99
N ALA A 383 -7.05 1.95 20.69
CA ALA A 383 -7.24 0.82 19.78
C ALA A 383 -6.02 0.60 18.88
N THR A 384 -5.86 -0.63 18.38
CA THR A 384 -4.93 -0.94 17.28
C THR A 384 -5.23 -0.04 16.08
N GLN A 385 -4.22 0.69 15.59
CA GLN A 385 -4.42 1.67 14.53
C GLN A 385 -4.23 1.05 13.15
N LEU A 386 -5.25 1.22 12.30
CA LEU A 386 -5.27 0.73 10.93
C LEU A 386 -5.37 1.93 9.97
N TYR A 387 -4.37 2.12 9.10
CA TYR A 387 -4.35 3.23 8.15
C TYR A 387 -3.99 2.78 6.74
N SER A 388 -4.53 3.46 5.73
CA SER A 388 -3.98 3.41 4.37
C SER A 388 -2.81 4.38 4.22
N PHE A 389 -2.00 4.19 3.18
CA PHE A 389 -0.88 5.07 2.86
C PHE A 389 -1.29 6.55 2.71
N SER A 390 -2.49 6.82 2.20
CA SER A 390 -3.00 8.18 2.06
C SER A 390 -3.33 8.88 3.39
N GLN A 391 -3.55 8.11 4.46
CA GLN A 391 -3.97 8.62 5.77
C GLN A 391 -2.83 8.92 6.73
N VAL A 392 -1.59 8.59 6.36
CA VAL A 392 -0.41 8.76 7.24
C VAL A 392 0.23 10.15 7.15
N LYS A 393 -0.26 11.03 6.27
CA LYS A 393 0.25 12.39 6.15
C LYS A 393 0.17 13.12 7.48
N GLY A 394 1.29 13.76 7.89
CA GLY A 394 1.38 14.48 9.16
C GLY A 394 1.44 13.60 10.41
N LYS A 395 1.50 12.25 10.25
CA LYS A 395 1.62 11.31 11.37
C LYS A 395 3.04 10.78 11.48
N GLU A 396 3.38 10.27 12.67
CA GLU A 396 4.63 9.57 12.97
C GLU A 396 4.32 8.33 13.80
N PHE A 397 5.06 7.26 13.57
CA PHE A 397 4.81 5.97 14.19
C PHE A 397 6.11 5.36 14.70
N GLU A 398 6.09 4.76 15.89
CA GLU A 398 7.26 4.04 16.38
C GLU A 398 7.43 2.69 15.69
N LYS A 399 6.35 1.96 15.50
CA LYS A 399 6.34 0.61 14.96
C LYS A 399 5.24 0.42 13.94
N VAL A 400 5.60 -0.06 12.78
CA VAL A 400 4.67 -0.27 11.67
C VAL A 400 4.77 -1.67 11.10
N CYS A 401 3.62 -2.26 10.81
CA CYS A 401 3.49 -3.48 10.04
C CYS A 401 2.82 -3.17 8.68
N PHE A 402 3.53 -3.42 7.59
CA PHE A 402 3.05 -3.27 6.22
C PHE A 402 2.37 -4.56 5.74
N LEU A 403 1.12 -4.47 5.28
CA LEU A 403 0.30 -5.60 4.89
C LEU A 403 0.32 -5.87 3.39
N ASP A 404 0.12 -4.86 2.58
CA ASP A 404 -0.09 -4.99 1.13
C ASP A 404 1.25 -5.03 0.37
N CYS A 405 2.06 -6.05 0.65
CA CYS A 405 3.39 -6.17 0.06
C CYS A 405 3.40 -6.89 -1.31
N LEU A 406 2.23 -7.09 -1.94
CA LEU A 406 2.08 -7.81 -3.21
C LEU A 406 1.83 -6.86 -4.37
N ASP A 407 2.35 -7.19 -5.56
CA ASP A 407 2.22 -6.41 -6.79
C ASP A 407 0.75 -6.08 -7.13
N ALA A 408 -0.17 -7.00 -6.83
CA ALA A 408 -1.60 -6.82 -7.07
C ALA A 408 -2.21 -5.59 -6.36
N PHE A 409 -1.63 -5.12 -5.26
CA PHE A 409 -2.15 -4.00 -4.48
C PHE A 409 -1.58 -2.63 -4.90
N TYR A 410 -0.60 -2.58 -5.81
CA TYR A 410 0.10 -1.36 -6.22
C TYR A 410 -0.25 -0.86 -7.63
N GLN A 411 -1.36 -1.29 -8.20
CA GLN A 411 -1.73 -0.96 -9.58
C GLN A 411 -2.37 0.43 -9.76
N VAL A 412 -2.28 1.31 -8.76
CA VAL A 412 -3.06 2.56 -8.73
C VAL A 412 -2.43 3.70 -9.54
N PHE A 413 -1.10 3.77 -9.62
CA PHE A 413 -0.43 4.82 -10.40
C PHE A 413 0.23 4.25 -11.66
N PRO A 414 -0.02 4.85 -12.84
CA PRO A 414 0.72 4.50 -14.04
C PRO A 414 2.19 4.95 -13.99
N ASP A 415 2.53 5.89 -13.10
CA ASP A 415 3.87 6.44 -12.93
C ASP A 415 4.57 5.76 -11.72
N GLN A 416 5.57 4.95 -12.02
CA GLN A 416 6.38 4.25 -11.02
C GLN A 416 7.14 5.20 -10.09
N GLN A 417 7.56 6.37 -10.56
CA GLN A 417 8.25 7.34 -9.72
C GLN A 417 7.32 7.93 -8.65
N LEU A 418 6.08 8.20 -9.00
CA LEU A 418 5.09 8.67 -8.01
C LEU A 418 4.77 7.59 -6.97
N GLU A 419 4.69 6.34 -7.38
CA GLU A 419 4.48 5.22 -6.45
C GLU A 419 5.68 5.03 -5.53
N GLN A 420 6.91 5.15 -6.04
CA GLN A 420 8.14 5.11 -5.23
C GLN A 420 8.17 6.25 -4.20
N LYS A 421 7.86 7.47 -4.61
CA LYS A 421 7.76 8.64 -3.71
C LYS A 421 6.67 8.49 -2.65
N LEU A 422 5.53 7.89 -3.02
CA LEU A 422 4.48 7.58 -2.05
C LEU A 422 4.98 6.58 -1.00
N LEU A 423 5.61 5.50 -1.42
CA LEU A 423 6.17 4.51 -0.50
C LEU A 423 7.25 5.14 0.39
N TYR A 424 8.16 5.95 -0.18
CA TYR A 424 9.14 6.73 0.59
C TYR A 424 8.46 7.59 1.65
N SER A 425 7.41 8.33 1.27
CA SER A 425 6.66 9.20 2.18
C SER A 425 6.09 8.43 3.37
N VAL A 426 5.68 7.18 3.17
CA VAL A 426 5.14 6.31 4.22
C VAL A 426 6.26 5.73 5.09
N LEU A 427 7.33 5.22 4.47
CA LEU A 427 8.48 4.65 5.17
C LEU A 427 9.15 5.69 6.09
N SER A 428 9.28 6.94 5.64
CA SER A 428 9.87 8.05 6.41
C SER A 428 9.07 8.48 7.65
N LYS A 429 7.87 7.92 7.86
CA LYS A 429 7.05 8.16 9.07
C LYS A 429 7.33 7.18 10.22
N VAL A 430 8.18 6.18 9.98
CA VAL A 430 8.47 5.12 10.96
C VAL A 430 9.78 5.42 11.68
N SER A 431 9.75 5.46 13.01
CA SER A 431 10.92 5.85 13.79
C SER A 431 11.75 4.68 14.34
N LYS A 432 11.15 3.53 14.69
CA LYS A 432 11.87 2.47 15.42
C LYS A 432 11.87 1.11 14.73
N ASN A 433 10.73 0.60 14.29
CA ASN A 433 10.64 -0.77 13.73
C ASN A 433 9.69 -0.86 12.55
N MET A 434 10.09 -1.62 11.55
CA MET A 434 9.28 -1.99 10.38
C MET A 434 9.15 -3.50 10.23
N VAL A 435 7.94 -3.96 9.93
CA VAL A 435 7.66 -5.36 9.58
C VAL A 435 6.90 -5.39 8.26
N PHE A 436 7.40 -6.15 7.29
CA PHE A 436 6.74 -6.37 6.00
C PHE A 436 6.17 -7.79 5.96
N LEU A 437 4.86 -7.92 5.76
CA LEU A 437 4.19 -9.20 5.61
C LEU A 437 4.02 -9.53 4.13
N VAL A 438 4.66 -10.60 3.67
CA VAL A 438 4.68 -11.00 2.25
C VAL A 438 4.03 -12.36 2.10
N ALA A 439 2.87 -12.43 1.45
CA ALA A 439 2.20 -13.69 1.13
C ALA A 439 2.74 -14.31 -0.16
N LYS A 440 2.93 -15.65 -0.19
CA LYS A 440 3.36 -16.37 -1.41
C LYS A 440 2.23 -16.63 -2.39
N THR A 441 1.02 -16.80 -1.86
CA THR A 441 -0.18 -17.07 -2.66
C THR A 441 -1.36 -16.23 -2.18
N ALA A 442 -2.28 -15.93 -3.08
CA ALA A 442 -3.60 -15.38 -2.76
C ALA A 442 -4.60 -15.98 -3.74
N PHE A 443 -5.79 -16.34 -3.25
CA PHE A 443 -6.84 -16.97 -4.06
C PHE A 443 -6.29 -18.10 -4.97
N MET A 444 -5.54 -19.03 -4.36
CA MET A 444 -4.92 -20.20 -5.02
C MET A 444 -3.91 -19.86 -6.13
N GLN A 445 -3.56 -18.60 -6.33
CA GLN A 445 -2.58 -18.17 -7.31
C GLN A 445 -1.25 -17.79 -6.63
N ARG A 446 -0.16 -18.06 -7.33
CA ARG A 446 1.15 -17.56 -6.91
C ARG A 446 1.21 -16.06 -7.10
N MET A 447 1.59 -15.36 -6.04
CA MET A 447 1.75 -13.91 -6.03
C MET A 447 3.23 -13.54 -6.04
N GLN A 448 3.50 -12.34 -6.54
CA GLN A 448 4.83 -11.75 -6.48
C GLN A 448 4.81 -10.57 -5.50
N PRO A 449 5.86 -10.38 -4.71
CA PRO A 449 6.03 -9.13 -3.98
C PRO A 449 6.07 -7.97 -4.96
N HIS A 450 5.58 -6.81 -4.55
CA HIS A 450 5.75 -5.61 -5.35
C HIS A 450 7.24 -5.29 -5.56
N ALA A 451 7.60 -4.76 -6.74
CA ALA A 451 9.00 -4.53 -7.12
C ALA A 451 9.76 -3.76 -6.03
N PHE A 452 9.23 -2.64 -5.54
CA PHE A 452 9.86 -1.83 -4.51
C PHE A 452 10.03 -2.57 -3.16
N ILE A 453 9.05 -3.39 -2.77
CA ILE A 453 9.17 -4.23 -1.57
C ILE A 453 10.24 -5.31 -1.75
N ASN A 454 10.34 -5.86 -2.95
CA ASN A 454 11.37 -6.85 -3.30
C ASN A 454 12.76 -6.21 -3.31
N ASP A 455 12.90 -4.98 -3.80
CA ASP A 455 14.16 -4.23 -3.77
C ASP A 455 14.61 -3.97 -2.34
N LEU A 456 13.72 -3.52 -1.46
CA LEU A 456 13.99 -3.38 -0.02
C LEU A 456 14.43 -4.71 0.60
N TYR A 457 13.77 -5.82 0.27
CA TYR A 457 14.14 -7.14 0.75
C TYR A 457 15.52 -7.60 0.27
N HIS A 458 15.89 -7.29 -0.97
CA HIS A 458 17.21 -7.59 -1.51
C HIS A 458 18.31 -6.74 -0.88
N LEU A 459 18.04 -5.46 -0.62
CA LEU A 459 18.96 -4.59 0.11
C LEU A 459 19.33 -5.19 1.47
N MET A 460 18.32 -5.61 2.24
CA MET A 460 18.51 -6.24 3.55
C MET A 460 19.30 -7.55 3.47
N LYS A 461 19.01 -8.41 2.48
CA LYS A 461 19.70 -9.71 2.32
C LYS A 461 21.15 -9.60 1.85
N THR A 462 21.48 -8.63 1.00
CA THR A 462 22.86 -8.43 0.51
C THR A 462 23.78 -8.01 1.65
N THR A 463 23.26 -7.27 2.61
CA THR A 463 24.00 -6.88 3.82
C THR A 463 24.26 -8.09 4.72
N ASP A 464 23.23 -8.89 5.00
CA ASP A 464 23.35 -10.16 5.74
C ASP A 464 24.38 -11.13 5.14
N ALA A 465 24.47 -11.18 3.81
CA ALA A 465 25.43 -12.05 3.14
C ALA A 465 26.88 -11.52 3.22
N LYS A 466 27.07 -10.19 3.13
CA LYS A 466 28.36 -9.53 3.30
C LYS A 466 28.87 -9.67 4.74
N ASP A 467 27.99 -9.43 5.74
CA ASP A 467 28.36 -9.54 7.15
C ASP A 467 28.66 -10.99 7.55
N LYS A 468 27.87 -11.95 7.06
CA LYS A 468 28.18 -13.39 7.26
C LYS A 468 29.45 -13.83 6.55
N ALA A 469 29.78 -13.25 5.39
CA ALA A 469 31.05 -13.49 4.70
C ALA A 469 32.22 -12.89 5.47
N THR A 470 32.09 -11.65 5.95
CA THR A 470 33.11 -10.95 6.76
C THR A 470 33.35 -11.64 8.09
N VAL A 471 32.28 -12.08 8.77
CA VAL A 471 32.35 -12.86 10.03
C VAL A 471 32.97 -14.25 9.77
N LYS A 472 32.66 -14.91 8.63
CA LYS A 472 33.31 -16.16 8.25
C LYS A 472 34.80 -15.99 7.90
N GLU A 473 35.16 -14.88 7.24
CA GLU A 473 36.59 -14.56 6.96
C GLU A 473 37.30 -14.16 8.25
N ALA A 474 36.70 -13.39 9.13
CA ALA A 474 37.26 -13.07 10.44
C ALA A 474 37.44 -14.34 11.31
N LYS A 475 36.45 -15.26 11.31
CA LYS A 475 36.58 -16.56 12.00
C LYS A 475 37.61 -17.48 11.37
N ARG A 476 37.88 -17.40 10.04
CA ARG A 476 38.93 -18.16 9.39
C ARG A 476 40.34 -17.61 9.71
N LYS A 477 40.48 -16.36 10.10
CA LYS A 477 41.74 -15.73 10.50
C LYS A 477 42.03 -15.84 12.00
N GLN A 478 41.10 -16.33 12.81
CA GLN A 478 41.35 -16.54 14.25
C GLN A 478 42.24 -17.76 14.47
N PRO A 479 43.29 -17.65 15.32
CA PRO A 479 44.11 -18.78 15.71
C PRO A 479 43.26 -19.82 16.45
N THR A 480 43.47 -21.09 16.07
CA THR A 480 42.90 -22.25 16.78
C THR A 480 44.03 -23.16 17.21
N LYS A 481 43.78 -24.05 18.19
CA LYS A 481 44.78 -25.05 18.65
C LYS A 481 45.38 -25.83 17.47
N ALA A 482 44.57 -26.06 16.39
CA ALA A 482 45.02 -26.86 15.24
C ALA A 482 45.91 -26.08 14.24
N ASN A 483 45.78 -24.75 14.16
CA ASN A 483 46.50 -23.95 13.14
C ASN A 483 47.65 -23.09 13.71
N LEU A 484 47.85 -23.10 15.01
CA LEU A 484 49.01 -22.52 15.68
C LEU A 484 50.18 -23.52 15.61
N ARG A 485 51.21 -23.16 14.85
CA ARG A 485 52.43 -23.95 14.67
C ARG A 485 53.68 -23.08 14.86
N PRO A 486 54.84 -23.68 15.27
CA PRO A 486 56.10 -22.94 15.32
C PRO A 486 56.41 -22.22 14.02
N GLY A 487 56.90 -20.98 14.09
CA GLY A 487 57.18 -20.11 12.97
C GLY A 487 56.05 -19.21 12.51
N LYS A 488 54.77 -19.43 12.91
CA LYS A 488 53.64 -18.55 12.57
C LYS A 488 53.78 -17.18 13.23
N ARG A 489 53.47 -16.13 12.45
CA ARG A 489 53.40 -14.75 12.96
C ARG A 489 52.00 -14.51 13.55
N ILE A 490 51.97 -13.91 14.70
CA ILE A 490 50.75 -13.54 15.42
C ILE A 490 50.90 -12.12 15.98
N ILE A 491 49.77 -11.51 16.28
CA ILE A 491 49.69 -10.25 17.02
C ILE A 491 49.00 -10.55 18.35
N HIS A 492 49.65 -10.19 19.45
CA HIS A 492 49.03 -10.21 20.80
C HIS A 492 48.57 -8.80 21.14
N GLN A 493 47.32 -8.70 21.65
CA GLN A 493 46.67 -7.41 21.89
C GLN A 493 47.50 -6.43 22.74
N SER A 494 48.16 -6.93 23.79
CA SER A 494 48.96 -6.09 24.70
C SER A 494 50.48 -6.20 24.51
N LEU A 495 50.96 -7.24 23.83
CA LEU A 495 52.42 -7.48 23.67
C LEU A 495 52.93 -7.25 22.23
N GLY A 496 52.01 -6.90 21.31
CA GLY A 496 52.35 -6.58 19.92
C GLY A 496 52.65 -7.80 19.05
N SER A 497 53.38 -7.57 17.94
CA SER A 497 53.70 -8.61 16.96
C SER A 497 54.75 -9.59 17.48
N GLY A 498 54.51 -10.89 17.26
CA GLY A 498 55.41 -11.95 17.69
C GLY A 498 55.40 -13.15 16.75
N ARG A 499 56.34 -14.08 16.97
CA ARG A 499 56.42 -15.34 16.24
C ARG A 499 56.32 -16.51 17.22
N VAL A 500 55.42 -17.44 16.94
CA VAL A 500 55.28 -18.67 17.74
C VAL A 500 56.57 -19.49 17.66
N ARG A 501 57.15 -19.80 18.82
CA ARG A 501 58.36 -20.63 18.97
C ARG A 501 58.00 -22.07 19.26
N ARG A 502 57.04 -22.29 20.15
CA ARG A 502 56.58 -23.62 20.57
C ARG A 502 55.14 -23.60 21.01
N VAL A 503 54.40 -24.66 20.71
CA VAL A 503 53.05 -24.91 21.22
C VAL A 503 53.07 -26.25 21.94
N ASN A 504 52.69 -26.24 23.22
CA ASN A 504 52.53 -27.45 24.03
C ASN A 504 51.03 -27.62 24.37
N LEU A 505 50.37 -28.58 23.74
CA LEU A 505 48.95 -28.85 23.93
C LEU A 505 48.63 -29.58 25.21
N GLU A 506 49.62 -30.36 25.76
CA GLU A 506 49.45 -31.15 27.01
C GLU A 506 49.47 -30.20 28.22
N ASP A 507 50.37 -29.25 28.24
CA ASP A 507 50.48 -28.26 29.33
C ASP A 507 49.67 -26.97 29.10
N ASP A 508 48.92 -26.88 27.99
CA ASP A 508 48.12 -25.71 27.56
C ASP A 508 48.98 -24.42 27.45
N GLU A 509 50.21 -24.54 26.91
CA GLU A 509 51.15 -23.42 26.82
C GLU A 509 51.50 -23.09 25.36
N ILE A 510 51.68 -21.78 25.09
CA ILE A 510 52.26 -21.27 23.88
C ILE A 510 53.47 -20.36 24.20
N GLU A 511 54.62 -20.60 23.56
CA GLU A 511 55.81 -19.75 23.66
C GLU A 511 55.92 -18.89 22.43
N ILE A 512 55.96 -17.55 22.62
CA ILE A 512 55.98 -16.56 21.54
C ILE A 512 57.18 -15.65 21.75
N VAL A 513 57.95 -15.44 20.69
CA VAL A 513 59.05 -14.46 20.67
C VAL A 513 58.51 -13.16 20.10
N PHE A 514 58.49 -12.10 20.88
CA PHE A 514 58.02 -10.78 20.49
C PHE A 514 59.12 -9.92 19.89
N GLY A 515 58.79 -8.70 19.43
CA GLY A 515 59.72 -7.82 18.72
C GLY A 515 60.94 -7.33 19.55
N ASP A 516 60.86 -7.44 20.87
CA ASP A 516 61.95 -7.21 21.84
C ASP A 516 62.96 -8.39 21.94
N GLY A 517 62.76 -9.46 21.18
CA GLY A 517 63.57 -10.68 21.21
C GLY A 517 63.31 -11.58 22.42
N VAL A 518 62.41 -11.21 23.32
CA VAL A 518 62.12 -11.98 24.53
C VAL A 518 61.03 -13.01 24.26
N ALA A 519 61.29 -14.26 24.62
CA ALA A 519 60.30 -15.32 24.54
C ALA A 519 59.40 -15.28 25.80
N LYS A 520 58.09 -15.17 25.61
CA LYS A 520 57.10 -15.23 26.68
C LYS A 520 56.25 -16.50 26.56
N ARG A 521 55.99 -17.14 27.68
CA ARG A 521 55.07 -18.27 27.77
C ARG A 521 53.69 -17.78 28.25
N LEU A 522 52.67 -18.16 27.52
CA LEU A 522 51.29 -17.75 27.77
C LEU A 522 50.39 -19.01 27.83
N LYS A 523 49.29 -18.97 28.57
CA LYS A 523 48.27 -20.01 28.52
C LYS A 523 47.54 -19.98 27.19
N LEU A 524 47.60 -21.07 26.45
CA LEU A 524 47.05 -21.19 25.11
C LEU A 524 45.52 -21.00 25.06
N SER A 525 44.80 -21.70 25.97
CA SER A 525 43.36 -21.59 26.11
C SER A 525 42.92 -20.16 26.40
N ALA A 526 43.55 -19.51 27.37
CA ALA A 526 43.22 -18.13 27.73
C ALA A 526 43.47 -17.14 26.55
N CYS A 527 44.58 -17.32 25.77
CA CYS A 527 44.84 -16.52 24.60
C CYS A 527 43.83 -16.70 23.48
N LEU A 528 43.27 -17.89 23.29
CA LEU A 528 42.31 -18.20 22.25
C LEU A 528 40.86 -17.79 22.65
N GLU A 529 40.45 -18.10 23.89
CA GLU A 529 39.11 -17.79 24.38
C GLU A 529 38.86 -16.31 24.57
N SER A 530 39.88 -15.59 25.04
CA SER A 530 39.81 -14.13 25.22
C SER A 530 40.19 -13.36 23.94
N GLY A 531 40.47 -14.01 22.81
CA GLY A 531 40.86 -13.38 21.56
C GLY A 531 42.16 -12.55 21.63
N LEU A 532 43.05 -12.83 22.62
CA LEU A 532 44.27 -12.07 22.85
C LEU A 532 45.31 -12.20 21.75
N ILE A 533 45.24 -13.25 20.91
CA ILE A 533 46.11 -13.48 19.77
C ILE A 533 45.34 -13.58 18.48
N ALA A 534 45.86 -12.96 17.41
CA ALA A 534 45.37 -13.04 16.04
C ALA A 534 46.50 -13.40 15.08
N PHE A 535 46.21 -13.95 13.89
CA PHE A 535 47.20 -14.09 12.85
C PHE A 535 47.56 -12.71 12.25
N HIS A 536 48.83 -12.53 11.93
CA HIS A 536 49.32 -11.29 11.28
C HIS A 536 48.85 -11.22 9.83
#